data_992cb4ad0a14d9e6985e8059fbc9efe8
#
_entry.id   992cb4ad0a14d9e6985e8059fbc9efe8
#
_cell.length_a   1.000
_cell.length_b   1.000
_cell.length_c   1.000
_cell.angle_alpha   90.00
_cell.angle_beta   90.00
_cell.angle_gamma   90.00
#
_symmetry.space_group_name_H-M   'P 1'
#
loop_
_entity.id
_entity.type
_entity.pdbx_description
1 polymer ?
#
loop_
_entity_poly.entity_id
_entity_poly.type
_entity_poly.pdbx_seq_one_letter_code
_entity_poly.pdbx_strand_id
1 'polypeptide(L)'
;MKRALFRIAAVLCIALAAFFLMPVFGGILHFGMIWPAAVLLSAAAVLLRPDFFRRLLRPRWLRRAVSLLAAVCAAAVLVTLGMMAGAAENRPPEDMPCTVIVLGCQVLEDGRPSLMLQKRIDAAYGYLSAHPDAACVASGGLDDSETVTEAQCIRSTLVSMGIDEGRIYLEDRSRSTEENLSFSAAIIREQGLPQQAVIASDSASQAAPSAARPR
;
A
#
# COMPACT_ATOMS: atom_id res chain seq x y z
N MET A 1 32.47 20.64 20.85
CA MET A 1 31.04 20.24 20.85
C MET A 1 30.44 20.07 19.45
N LYS A 2 30.38 21.08 18.58
CA LYS A 2 29.71 20.97 17.25
C LYS A 2 30.23 19.84 16.35
N ARG A 3 31.58 19.62 16.29
CA ARG A 3 32.15 18.53 15.46
C ARG A 3 31.83 17.13 15.97
N ALA A 4 31.72 16.96 17.28
CA ALA A 4 31.32 15.67 17.89
C ALA A 4 29.84 15.36 17.55
N LEU A 5 28.96 16.36 17.63
CA LEU A 5 27.54 16.22 17.28
C LEU A 5 27.35 15.83 15.81
N PHE A 6 28.10 16.45 14.89
CA PHE A 6 28.06 16.09 13.47
C PHE A 6 28.53 14.67 13.19
N ARG A 7 29.57 14.21 13.91
CA ARG A 7 30.06 12.82 13.81
C ARG A 7 29.02 11.81 14.32
N ILE A 8 28.39 12.11 15.46
CA ILE A 8 27.32 11.26 16.01
C ILE A 8 26.14 11.18 15.02
N ALA A 9 25.70 12.32 14.50
CA ALA A 9 24.62 12.34 13.51
C ALA A 9 24.98 11.56 12.22
N ALA A 10 26.23 11.66 11.75
CA ALA A 10 26.69 10.90 10.59
C ALA A 10 26.70 9.39 10.86
N VAL A 11 27.13 8.95 12.05
CA VAL A 11 27.11 7.54 12.45
C VAL A 11 25.67 7.02 12.50
N LEU A 12 24.74 7.81 13.05
CA LEU A 12 23.31 7.45 13.05
C LEU A 12 22.73 7.31 11.63
N CYS A 13 23.08 8.23 10.72
CA CYS A 13 22.67 8.11 9.33
C CYS A 13 23.22 6.84 8.67
N ILE A 14 24.49 6.49 8.92
CA ILE A 14 25.12 5.28 8.38
C ILE A 14 24.45 4.02 8.94
N ALA A 15 24.20 3.98 10.25
CA ALA A 15 23.52 2.85 10.89
C ALA A 15 22.09 2.65 10.34
N LEU A 16 21.35 3.74 10.14
CA LEU A 16 20.02 3.70 9.58
C LEU A 16 20.04 3.29 8.09
N ALA A 17 21.03 3.73 7.33
CA ALA A 17 21.21 3.29 5.93
C ALA A 17 21.53 1.79 5.88
N ALA A 18 22.37 1.27 6.76
CA ALA A 18 22.65 -0.15 6.87
C ALA A 18 21.40 -0.96 7.24
N PHE A 19 20.55 -0.46 8.10
CA PHE A 19 19.24 -1.07 8.43
C PHE A 19 18.35 -1.19 7.20
N PHE A 20 18.24 -0.12 6.38
CA PHE A 20 17.46 -0.18 5.12
C PHE A 20 18.05 -1.14 4.08
N LEU A 21 19.35 -1.39 4.11
CA LEU A 21 20.02 -2.33 3.19
C LEU A 21 20.05 -3.78 3.72
N MET A 22 19.66 -4.02 4.97
CA MET A 22 19.70 -5.35 5.60
C MET A 22 18.92 -6.42 4.79
N PRO A 23 17.71 -6.16 4.24
CA PRO A 23 16.98 -7.15 3.46
C PRO A 23 17.66 -7.58 2.15
N VAL A 24 18.62 -6.78 1.63
CA VAL A 24 19.39 -7.13 0.43
C VAL A 24 20.22 -8.40 0.67
N PHE A 25 20.71 -8.63 1.90
CA PHE A 25 21.41 -9.85 2.28
C PHE A 25 20.52 -11.09 2.28
N GLY A 26 19.19 -10.91 2.37
CA GLY A 26 18.17 -11.95 2.20
C GLY A 26 17.69 -12.14 0.75
N GLY A 27 18.38 -11.53 -0.24
CA GLY A 27 18.02 -11.63 -1.64
C GLY A 27 16.87 -10.72 -2.10
N ILE A 28 16.35 -9.86 -1.22
CA ILE A 28 15.26 -8.93 -1.54
C ILE A 28 15.85 -7.59 -1.95
N LEU A 29 15.86 -7.32 -3.26
CA LEU A 29 16.29 -6.03 -3.80
C LEU A 29 15.07 -5.22 -4.25
N HIS A 30 14.71 -4.19 -3.46
CA HIS A 30 13.59 -3.32 -3.78
C HIS A 30 14.04 -1.85 -3.86
N PHE A 31 13.59 -1.13 -4.88
CA PHE A 31 13.95 0.29 -5.08
C PHE A 31 13.64 1.16 -3.85
N GLY A 32 12.54 0.86 -3.13
CA GLY A 32 12.15 1.53 -1.89
C GLY A 32 13.16 1.44 -0.74
N MET A 33 14.13 0.49 -0.81
CA MET A 33 15.19 0.34 0.21
C MET A 33 16.46 1.09 -0.20
N ILE A 34 16.78 1.09 -1.49
CA ILE A 34 18.00 1.71 -2.02
C ILE A 34 17.94 3.23 -1.88
N TRP A 35 16.80 3.83 -2.18
CA TRP A 35 16.65 5.27 -2.19
C TRP A 35 16.83 5.93 -0.80
N PRO A 36 16.15 5.49 0.28
CA PRO A 36 16.39 6.01 1.63
C PRO A 36 17.84 5.83 2.08
N ALA A 37 18.45 4.67 1.79
CA ALA A 37 19.84 4.40 2.11
C ALA A 37 20.80 5.38 1.39
N ALA A 38 20.58 5.63 0.10
CA ALA A 38 21.37 6.59 -0.66
C ALA A 38 21.26 8.01 -0.12
N VAL A 39 20.06 8.45 0.28
CA VAL A 39 19.83 9.75 0.92
C VAL A 39 20.56 9.86 2.25
N LEU A 40 20.47 8.84 3.09
CA LEU A 40 21.14 8.81 4.41
C LEU A 40 22.67 8.80 4.28
N LEU A 41 23.22 8.03 3.35
CA LEU A 41 24.66 8.01 3.07
C LEU A 41 25.15 9.35 2.53
N SER A 42 24.36 10.02 1.66
CA SER A 42 24.66 11.35 1.18
C SER A 42 24.67 12.39 2.32
N ALA A 43 23.67 12.33 3.21
CA ALA A 43 23.61 13.17 4.40
C ALA A 43 24.81 12.93 5.33
N ALA A 44 25.20 11.68 5.57
CA ALA A 44 26.39 11.33 6.37
C ALA A 44 27.67 11.91 5.74
N ALA A 45 27.84 11.83 4.41
CA ALA A 45 28.98 12.40 3.71
C ALA A 45 29.08 13.92 3.89
N VAL A 46 27.95 14.64 3.84
CA VAL A 46 27.87 16.08 4.10
C VAL A 46 28.27 16.41 5.54
N LEU A 47 27.77 15.63 6.51
CA LEU A 47 28.06 15.81 7.94
C LEU A 47 29.52 15.52 8.27
N LEU A 48 30.15 14.55 7.62
CA LEU A 48 31.55 14.19 7.84
C LEU A 48 32.54 15.18 7.19
N ARG A 49 32.17 15.78 6.06
CA ARG A 49 33.03 16.69 5.30
C ARG A 49 32.35 18.03 4.99
N PRO A 50 31.90 18.80 5.99
CA PRO A 50 31.12 20.01 5.75
C PRO A 50 31.92 21.07 4.99
N ASP A 51 33.24 21.14 5.20
CA ASP A 51 34.10 22.14 4.53
C ASP A 51 34.26 21.83 3.03
N PHE A 52 34.30 20.56 2.65
CA PHE A 52 34.30 20.13 1.23
C PHE A 52 33.01 20.58 0.54
N PHE A 53 31.85 20.26 1.12
CA PHE A 53 30.57 20.62 0.55
C PHE A 53 30.34 22.14 0.52
N ARG A 54 30.80 22.86 1.55
CA ARG A 54 30.78 24.34 1.55
C ARG A 54 31.62 24.92 0.43
N ARG A 55 32.80 24.34 0.10
CA ARG A 55 33.61 24.76 -1.03
C ARG A 55 32.94 24.43 -2.35
N LEU A 56 32.38 23.22 -2.50
CA LEU A 56 31.66 22.76 -3.67
C LEU A 56 30.46 23.66 -3.99
N LEU A 57 29.70 24.08 -2.95
CA LEU A 57 28.54 24.94 -3.08
C LEU A 57 28.86 26.45 -3.04
N ARG A 58 30.15 26.83 -3.15
CA ARG A 58 30.56 28.25 -3.21
C ARG A 58 29.93 29.02 -4.39
N PRO A 59 29.83 28.48 -5.62
CA PRO A 59 29.19 29.16 -6.73
C PRO A 59 27.72 29.45 -6.41
N ARG A 60 27.30 30.71 -6.55
CA ARG A 60 25.91 31.14 -6.27
C ARG A 60 24.89 30.38 -7.12
N TRP A 61 25.22 30.11 -8.37
CA TRP A 61 24.37 29.35 -9.28
C TRP A 61 24.12 27.92 -8.80
N LEU A 62 25.18 27.25 -8.31
CA LEU A 62 25.08 25.87 -7.84
C LEU A 62 24.23 25.77 -6.58
N ARG A 63 24.38 26.71 -5.64
CA ARG A 63 23.49 26.77 -4.46
C ARG A 63 22.03 26.99 -4.86
N ARG A 64 21.79 27.91 -5.83
CA ARG A 64 20.44 28.16 -6.33
C ARG A 64 19.87 26.91 -7.02
N ALA A 65 20.65 26.20 -7.84
CA ALA A 65 20.23 24.97 -8.49
C ALA A 65 19.88 23.87 -7.49
N VAL A 66 20.74 23.64 -6.48
CA VAL A 66 20.49 22.65 -5.42
C VAL A 66 19.27 23.03 -4.57
N SER A 67 19.11 24.30 -4.20
CA SER A 67 17.94 24.73 -3.43
C SER A 67 16.65 24.64 -4.24
N LEU A 68 16.68 24.94 -5.55
CA LEU A 68 15.53 24.78 -6.43
C LEU A 68 15.15 23.31 -6.58
N LEU A 69 16.13 22.43 -6.81
CA LEU A 69 15.89 20.98 -6.88
C LEU A 69 15.29 20.45 -5.58
N ALA A 70 15.83 20.85 -4.43
CA ALA A 70 15.29 20.47 -3.13
C ALA A 70 13.85 20.96 -2.93
N ALA A 71 13.54 22.21 -3.35
CA ALA A 71 12.20 22.76 -3.29
C ALA A 71 11.21 22.00 -4.19
N VAL A 72 11.63 21.65 -5.42
CA VAL A 72 10.81 20.85 -6.34
C VAL A 72 10.55 19.46 -5.77
N CYS A 73 11.56 18.78 -5.23
CA CYS A 73 11.39 17.47 -4.59
C CYS A 73 10.45 17.57 -3.38
N ALA A 74 10.60 18.58 -2.52
CA ALA A 74 9.72 18.78 -1.38
C ALA A 74 8.27 19.06 -1.82
N ALA A 75 8.07 19.88 -2.84
CA ALA A 75 6.75 20.15 -3.41
C ALA A 75 6.11 18.86 -3.99
N ALA A 76 6.88 18.07 -4.72
CA ALA A 76 6.40 16.79 -5.26
C ALA A 76 5.95 15.83 -4.12
N VAL A 77 6.73 15.72 -3.05
CA VAL A 77 6.37 14.91 -1.87
C VAL A 77 5.08 15.44 -1.22
N LEU A 78 4.96 16.76 -1.01
CA LEU A 78 3.77 17.35 -0.41
C LEU A 78 2.52 17.16 -1.28
N VAL A 79 2.64 17.30 -2.61
CA VAL A 79 1.54 17.02 -3.54
C VAL A 79 1.13 15.55 -3.48
N THR A 80 2.09 14.64 -3.49
CA THR A 80 1.80 13.20 -3.39
C THR A 80 1.10 12.84 -2.07
N LEU A 81 1.59 13.37 -0.95
CA LEU A 81 0.97 13.17 0.37
C LEU A 81 -0.45 13.77 0.42
N GLY A 82 -0.64 14.96 -0.17
CA GLY A 82 -1.96 15.59 -0.27
C GLY A 82 -2.94 14.77 -1.11
N MET A 83 -2.48 14.24 -2.25
CA MET A 83 -3.29 13.35 -3.09
C MET A 83 -3.65 12.05 -2.36
N MET A 84 -2.70 11.44 -1.63
CA MET A 84 -2.95 10.24 -0.83
C MET A 84 -3.94 10.51 0.31
N ALA A 85 -3.81 11.63 1.01
CA ALA A 85 -4.75 12.03 2.08
C ALA A 85 -6.15 12.26 1.52
N GLY A 86 -6.29 12.99 0.40
CA GLY A 86 -7.58 13.21 -0.25
C GLY A 86 -8.22 11.92 -0.78
N ALA A 87 -7.40 10.99 -1.29
CA ALA A 87 -7.91 9.68 -1.71
C ALA A 87 -8.42 8.82 -0.53
N ALA A 88 -7.78 8.94 0.65
CA ALA A 88 -8.19 8.21 1.85
C ALA A 88 -9.53 8.70 2.43
N GLU A 89 -9.93 9.93 2.14
CA GLU A 89 -11.22 10.52 2.57
C GLU A 89 -12.37 10.24 1.59
N ASN A 90 -12.08 9.76 0.39
CA ASN A 90 -13.09 9.41 -0.62
C ASN A 90 -13.87 8.15 -0.19
N ARG A 91 -14.90 8.39 0.65
CA ARG A 91 -15.92 7.37 0.93
C ARG A 91 -16.98 7.41 -0.16
N PRO A 92 -17.49 6.25 -0.61
CA PRO A 92 -18.64 6.25 -1.50
C PRO A 92 -19.81 6.92 -0.79
N PRO A 93 -20.68 7.64 -1.52
CA PRO A 93 -21.92 8.14 -0.98
C PRO A 93 -22.72 6.97 -0.38
N GLU A 94 -23.28 7.15 0.82
CA GLU A 94 -24.02 6.10 1.54
C GLU A 94 -25.26 5.59 0.75
N ASP A 95 -25.82 6.43 -0.13
CA ASP A 95 -27.04 6.15 -0.89
C ASP A 95 -26.77 5.57 -2.30
N MET A 96 -25.52 5.31 -2.67
CA MET A 96 -25.19 4.86 -4.02
C MET A 96 -24.82 3.37 -4.04
N PRO A 97 -25.50 2.55 -4.87
CA PRO A 97 -25.15 1.14 -4.98
C PRO A 97 -23.72 0.99 -5.52
N CYS A 98 -22.87 0.29 -4.78
CA CYS A 98 -21.48 0.08 -5.12
C CYS A 98 -21.15 -1.41 -5.17
N THR A 99 -20.19 -1.78 -6.01
CA THR A 99 -19.57 -3.10 -6.01
C THR A 99 -18.28 -3.05 -5.20
N VAL A 100 -18.10 -3.96 -4.26
CA VAL A 100 -16.86 -4.07 -3.48
C VAL A 100 -15.87 -4.90 -4.27
N ILE A 101 -14.64 -4.39 -4.47
CA ILE A 101 -13.53 -5.17 -5.01
C ILE A 101 -12.57 -5.47 -3.87
N VAL A 102 -12.32 -6.76 -3.62
CA VAL A 102 -11.29 -7.22 -2.68
C VAL A 102 -10.10 -7.72 -3.48
N LEU A 103 -9.02 -6.96 -3.45
CA LEU A 103 -7.78 -7.33 -4.15
C LEU A 103 -7.00 -8.35 -3.33
N GLY A 104 -6.55 -9.39 -3.96
CA GLY A 104 -5.64 -10.38 -3.40
C GLY A 104 -4.31 -9.74 -2.94
N CYS A 105 -3.62 -10.45 -2.06
CA CYS A 105 -2.32 -10.03 -1.56
C CYS A 105 -1.38 -11.21 -1.36
N GLN A 106 -1.78 -12.19 -0.58
CA GLN A 106 -1.04 -13.42 -0.34
C GLN A 106 -1.93 -14.40 0.45
N VAL A 107 -1.86 -15.67 0.07
CA VAL A 107 -2.40 -16.80 0.83
C VAL A 107 -1.24 -17.58 1.45
N LEU A 108 -1.40 -18.04 2.67
CA LEU A 108 -0.41 -18.86 3.35
C LEU A 108 -0.44 -20.30 2.81
N GLU A 109 0.64 -21.06 2.99
CA GLU A 109 0.75 -22.46 2.53
C GLU A 109 -0.38 -23.37 3.08
N ASP A 110 -0.96 -23.01 4.21
CA ASP A 110 -2.09 -23.70 4.83
C ASP A 110 -3.47 -23.28 4.28
N GLY A 111 -3.50 -22.44 3.25
CA GLY A 111 -4.72 -21.93 2.61
C GLY A 111 -5.41 -20.78 3.35
N ARG A 112 -4.85 -20.30 4.47
CA ARG A 112 -5.39 -19.15 5.20
C ARG A 112 -4.94 -17.83 4.61
N PRO A 113 -5.74 -16.75 4.73
CA PRO A 113 -5.31 -15.44 4.30
C PRO A 113 -4.13 -14.93 5.14
N SER A 114 -3.17 -14.24 4.50
CA SER A 114 -2.17 -13.47 5.22
C SER A 114 -2.83 -12.38 6.08
N LEU A 115 -2.09 -11.80 7.04
CA LEU A 115 -2.63 -10.72 7.88
C LEU A 115 -3.13 -9.52 7.05
N MET A 116 -2.47 -9.20 5.94
CA MET A 116 -2.89 -8.10 5.07
C MET A 116 -4.16 -8.45 4.30
N LEU A 117 -4.24 -9.68 3.77
CA LEU A 117 -5.44 -10.16 3.08
C LEU A 117 -6.62 -10.22 4.04
N GLN A 118 -6.42 -10.73 5.27
CA GLN A 118 -7.46 -10.77 6.29
C GLN A 118 -8.04 -9.38 6.60
N LYS A 119 -7.20 -8.34 6.73
CA LYS A 119 -7.68 -6.97 6.95
C LYS A 119 -8.53 -6.45 5.80
N ARG A 120 -8.18 -6.78 4.55
CA ARG A 120 -9.01 -6.43 3.38
C ARG A 120 -10.35 -7.15 3.40
N ILE A 121 -10.34 -8.44 3.76
CA ILE A 121 -11.56 -9.25 3.90
C ILE A 121 -12.44 -8.68 5.03
N ASP A 122 -11.86 -8.32 6.19
CA ASP A 122 -12.59 -7.74 7.31
C ASP A 122 -13.24 -6.39 6.93
N ALA A 123 -12.53 -5.56 6.16
CA ALA A 123 -13.07 -4.30 5.65
C ALA A 123 -14.24 -4.53 4.67
N ALA A 124 -14.09 -5.49 3.76
CA ALA A 124 -15.15 -5.87 2.83
C ALA A 124 -16.36 -6.46 3.56
N TYR A 125 -16.13 -7.32 4.55
CA TYR A 125 -17.19 -7.88 5.39
C TYR A 125 -17.99 -6.79 6.09
N GLY A 126 -17.32 -5.80 6.69
CA GLY A 126 -17.97 -4.67 7.34
C GLY A 126 -18.91 -3.91 6.41
N TYR A 127 -18.44 -3.64 5.18
CA TYR A 127 -19.26 -2.96 4.17
C TYR A 127 -20.41 -3.83 3.67
N LEU A 128 -20.15 -5.09 3.29
CA LEU A 128 -21.16 -6.03 2.75
C LEU A 128 -22.25 -6.37 3.76
N SER A 129 -21.92 -6.39 5.06
CA SER A 129 -22.87 -6.61 6.15
C SER A 129 -23.79 -5.41 6.36
N ALA A 130 -23.27 -4.18 6.16
CA ALA A 130 -24.06 -2.96 6.25
C ALA A 130 -24.92 -2.73 4.99
N HIS A 131 -24.54 -3.33 3.83
CA HIS A 131 -25.21 -3.15 2.54
C HIS A 131 -25.59 -4.51 1.94
N PRO A 132 -26.75 -5.08 2.32
CA PRO A 132 -27.18 -6.42 1.91
C PRO A 132 -27.29 -6.59 0.37
N ASP A 133 -27.57 -5.53 -0.38
CA ASP A 133 -27.73 -5.54 -1.83
C ASP A 133 -26.39 -5.34 -2.57
N ALA A 134 -25.30 -5.03 -1.88
CA ALA A 134 -24.00 -4.84 -2.52
C ALA A 134 -23.39 -6.16 -2.96
N ALA A 135 -22.80 -6.19 -4.16
CA ALA A 135 -22.02 -7.30 -4.68
C ALA A 135 -20.54 -7.14 -4.35
N CYS A 136 -19.81 -8.25 -4.40
CA CYS A 136 -18.38 -8.32 -4.16
C CYS A 136 -17.68 -9.01 -5.34
N VAL A 137 -16.56 -8.45 -5.81
CA VAL A 137 -15.62 -9.15 -6.69
C VAL A 137 -14.40 -9.52 -5.86
N ALA A 138 -14.18 -10.80 -5.64
CA ALA A 138 -12.98 -11.35 -5.05
C ALA A 138 -11.95 -11.57 -6.17
N SER A 139 -10.86 -10.81 -6.15
CA SER A 139 -9.89 -10.78 -7.25
C SER A 139 -8.49 -11.15 -6.78
N GLY A 140 -7.87 -12.09 -7.48
CA GLY A 140 -6.50 -12.55 -7.26
C GLY A 140 -6.30 -13.98 -7.73
N GLY A 141 -5.29 -14.18 -8.57
CA GLY A 141 -4.94 -15.49 -9.13
C GLY A 141 -4.20 -16.39 -8.15
N LEU A 142 -3.52 -17.39 -8.69
CA LEU A 142 -2.68 -18.32 -7.94
C LEU A 142 -1.22 -17.87 -8.06
N ASP A 143 -0.54 -17.71 -6.95
CA ASP A 143 0.90 -17.52 -6.90
C ASP A 143 1.62 -18.88 -6.72
N ASP A 144 2.91 -18.96 -7.10
CA ASP A 144 3.71 -20.20 -7.12
C ASP A 144 3.81 -20.91 -5.74
N SER A 145 3.62 -20.17 -4.65
CA SER A 145 3.68 -20.68 -3.26
C SER A 145 2.31 -21.01 -2.66
N GLU A 146 1.22 -20.82 -3.42
CA GLU A 146 -0.15 -20.93 -2.90
C GLU A 146 -0.83 -22.23 -3.32
N THR A 147 -1.70 -22.75 -2.47
CA THR A 147 -2.48 -23.98 -2.73
C THR A 147 -3.87 -23.68 -3.30
N VAL A 148 -4.37 -22.46 -3.10
CA VAL A 148 -5.66 -21.96 -3.60
C VAL A 148 -5.46 -20.54 -4.11
N THR A 149 -6.30 -20.11 -5.05
CA THR A 149 -6.24 -18.72 -5.55
C THR A 149 -6.62 -17.74 -4.46
N GLU A 150 -6.04 -16.55 -4.51
CA GLU A 150 -6.39 -15.48 -3.57
C GLU A 150 -7.90 -15.18 -3.61
N ALA A 151 -8.51 -15.18 -4.80
CA ALA A 151 -9.96 -15.01 -4.98
C ALA A 151 -10.78 -16.07 -4.26
N GLN A 152 -10.36 -17.35 -4.34
CA GLN A 152 -11.03 -18.45 -3.62
C GLN A 152 -10.88 -18.33 -2.10
N CYS A 153 -9.70 -17.93 -1.63
CA CYS A 153 -9.46 -17.66 -0.21
C CYS A 153 -10.36 -16.54 0.32
N ILE A 154 -10.48 -15.42 -0.43
CA ILE A 154 -11.38 -14.31 -0.10
C ILE A 154 -12.83 -14.78 -0.02
N ARG A 155 -13.31 -15.48 -1.07
CA ARG A 155 -14.69 -15.98 -1.12
C ARG A 155 -15.00 -16.91 0.03
N SER A 156 -14.19 -17.94 0.25
CA SER A 156 -14.41 -18.92 1.32
C SER A 156 -14.43 -18.25 2.70
N THR A 157 -13.56 -17.27 2.92
CA THR A 157 -13.52 -16.53 4.19
C THR A 157 -14.75 -15.67 4.37
N LEU A 158 -15.19 -14.89 3.36
CA LEU A 158 -16.41 -14.08 3.44
C LEU A 158 -17.66 -14.93 3.64
N VAL A 159 -17.77 -16.09 2.96
CA VAL A 159 -18.88 -17.02 3.14
C VAL A 159 -18.87 -17.59 4.57
N SER A 160 -17.72 -17.96 5.10
CA SER A 160 -17.60 -18.44 6.50
C SER A 160 -18.00 -17.37 7.53
N MET A 161 -17.88 -16.10 7.18
CA MET A 161 -18.33 -14.96 8.01
C MET A 161 -19.82 -14.65 7.82
N GLY A 162 -20.52 -15.34 6.91
CA GLY A 162 -21.98 -15.21 6.73
C GLY A 162 -22.42 -14.35 5.54
N ILE A 163 -21.52 -13.99 4.64
CA ILE A 163 -21.90 -13.31 3.38
C ILE A 163 -22.43 -14.38 2.40
N ASP A 164 -23.57 -14.09 1.76
CA ASP A 164 -24.16 -14.94 0.75
C ASP A 164 -23.20 -15.15 -0.44
N GLU A 165 -22.94 -16.42 -0.76
CA GLU A 165 -22.07 -16.81 -1.85
C GLU A 165 -22.51 -16.24 -3.21
N GLY A 166 -23.82 -16.13 -3.44
CA GLY A 166 -24.40 -15.56 -4.66
C GLY A 166 -24.07 -14.08 -4.89
N ARG A 167 -23.59 -13.39 -3.88
CA ARG A 167 -23.12 -12.00 -3.95
C ARG A 167 -21.65 -11.86 -4.30
N ILE A 168 -20.88 -12.99 -4.36
CA ILE A 168 -19.42 -12.96 -4.50
C ILE A 168 -19.02 -13.52 -5.86
N TYR A 169 -18.51 -12.67 -6.72
CA TYR A 169 -17.98 -13.00 -8.04
C TYR A 169 -16.48 -13.23 -7.97
N LEU A 170 -16.00 -14.30 -8.60
CA LEU A 170 -14.58 -14.66 -8.60
C LEU A 170 -13.86 -14.11 -9.83
N GLU A 171 -12.72 -13.51 -9.60
CA GLU A 171 -11.71 -13.20 -10.60
C GLU A 171 -10.41 -13.88 -10.14
N ASP A 172 -10.05 -15.02 -10.71
CA ASP A 172 -8.97 -15.90 -10.25
C ASP A 172 -7.83 -16.08 -11.28
N ARG A 173 -7.73 -15.17 -12.26
CA ARG A 173 -6.77 -15.26 -13.37
C ARG A 173 -5.67 -14.22 -13.33
N SER A 174 -5.87 -13.13 -12.61
CA SER A 174 -4.95 -11.99 -12.52
C SER A 174 -3.64 -12.36 -11.82
N ARG A 175 -2.55 -11.75 -12.29
CA ARG A 175 -1.19 -11.88 -11.75
C ARG A 175 -0.56 -10.55 -11.36
N SER A 176 -1.29 -9.47 -11.48
CA SER A 176 -0.85 -8.12 -11.12
C SER A 176 -2.02 -7.29 -10.65
N THR A 177 -1.74 -6.22 -9.90
CA THR A 177 -2.78 -5.28 -9.45
C THR A 177 -3.52 -4.63 -10.63
N GLU A 178 -2.84 -4.40 -11.76
CA GLU A 178 -3.46 -3.86 -12.97
C GLU A 178 -4.46 -4.85 -13.57
N GLU A 179 -4.09 -6.13 -13.65
CA GLU A 179 -4.97 -7.19 -14.10
C GLU A 179 -6.14 -7.42 -13.14
N ASN A 180 -5.90 -7.40 -11.81
CA ASN A 180 -6.95 -7.47 -10.80
C ASN A 180 -8.04 -6.43 -11.07
N LEU A 181 -7.66 -5.17 -11.26
CA LEU A 181 -8.62 -4.09 -11.50
C LEU A 181 -9.29 -4.20 -12.86
N SER A 182 -8.52 -4.53 -13.91
CA SER A 182 -9.03 -4.65 -15.28
C SER A 182 -10.05 -5.79 -15.41
N PHE A 183 -9.72 -6.97 -14.86
CA PHE A 183 -10.59 -8.14 -14.93
C PHE A 183 -11.81 -8.00 -14.02
N SER A 184 -11.64 -7.41 -12.81
CA SER A 184 -12.77 -7.07 -11.95
C SER A 184 -13.74 -6.11 -12.64
N ALA A 185 -13.22 -5.08 -13.33
CA ALA A 185 -14.05 -4.15 -14.08
C ALA A 185 -14.79 -4.82 -15.27
N ALA A 186 -14.19 -5.86 -15.88
CA ALA A 186 -14.85 -6.66 -16.90
C ALA A 186 -16.03 -7.46 -16.31
N ILE A 187 -15.81 -8.14 -15.17
CA ILE A 187 -16.87 -8.89 -14.45
C ILE A 187 -18.03 -7.96 -14.05
N ILE A 188 -17.72 -6.78 -13.49
CA ILE A 188 -18.74 -5.79 -13.11
C ILE A 188 -19.63 -5.43 -14.32
N ARG A 189 -19.03 -5.21 -15.49
CA ARG A 189 -19.79 -4.90 -16.72
C ARG A 189 -20.59 -6.08 -17.24
N GLU A 190 -19.99 -7.27 -17.30
CA GLU A 190 -20.60 -8.50 -17.83
C GLU A 190 -21.78 -8.97 -16.99
N GLN A 191 -21.67 -8.83 -15.67
CA GLN A 191 -22.70 -9.22 -14.72
C GLN A 191 -23.74 -8.11 -14.46
N GLY A 192 -23.60 -6.94 -15.10
CA GLY A 192 -24.52 -5.81 -14.90
C GLY A 192 -24.50 -5.24 -13.47
N LEU A 193 -23.39 -5.40 -12.75
CA LEU A 193 -23.24 -4.90 -11.38
C LEU A 193 -23.10 -3.36 -11.37
N PRO A 194 -23.34 -2.72 -10.20
CA PRO A 194 -23.09 -1.28 -10.04
C PRO A 194 -21.69 -0.91 -10.49
N GLN A 195 -21.58 0.05 -11.42
CA GLN A 195 -20.29 0.47 -12.00
C GLN A 195 -19.42 1.26 -11.03
N GLN A 196 -20.02 1.78 -9.95
CA GLN A 196 -19.28 2.40 -8.87
C GLN A 196 -18.60 1.31 -8.04
N ALA A 197 -17.28 1.29 -8.01
CA ALA A 197 -16.51 0.29 -7.30
C ALA A 197 -15.82 0.88 -6.07
N VAL A 198 -15.85 0.14 -4.97
CA VAL A 198 -15.12 0.43 -3.73
C VAL A 198 -14.04 -0.62 -3.54
N ILE A 199 -12.81 -0.19 -3.44
CA ILE A 199 -11.69 -1.10 -3.16
C ILE A 199 -11.56 -1.28 -1.66
N ALA A 200 -11.73 -2.51 -1.18
CA ALA A 200 -11.46 -2.84 0.21
C ALA A 200 -9.95 -2.83 0.46
N SER A 201 -9.51 -1.94 1.35
CA SER A 201 -8.11 -1.81 1.77
C SER A 201 -8.00 -1.86 3.29
N ASP A 202 -6.80 -2.12 3.78
CA ASP A 202 -6.50 -2.15 5.22
C ASP A 202 -6.72 -0.82 5.94
N SER A 203 -6.76 0.31 5.21
CA SER A 203 -7.09 1.63 5.75
C SER A 203 -8.59 1.85 5.99
N ALA A 204 -9.47 1.08 5.33
CA ALA A 204 -10.92 1.24 5.42
C ALA A 204 -11.52 0.64 6.71
N SER A 205 -10.77 -0.19 7.45
CA SER A 205 -11.26 -0.86 8.66
C SER A 205 -11.57 0.07 9.85
N GLN A 206 -11.22 1.36 9.76
CA GLN A 206 -11.53 2.34 10.82
C GLN A 206 -12.94 2.97 10.68
N ALA A 207 -13.72 2.61 9.70
CA ALA A 207 -14.99 3.25 9.38
C ALA A 207 -16.24 2.36 9.58
N ALA A 208 -16.10 1.12 10.04
CA ALA A 208 -17.26 0.34 10.45
C ALA A 208 -17.63 0.67 11.89
N PRO A 209 -18.91 1.07 12.20
CA PRO A 209 -19.38 1.09 13.58
C PRO A 209 -19.24 -0.34 14.11
N SER A 210 -18.70 -0.48 15.32
CA SER A 210 -18.53 -1.76 15.99
C SER A 210 -19.89 -2.41 16.19
N ALA A 211 -20.31 -3.22 15.22
CA ALA A 211 -21.40 -4.15 15.43
C ALA A 211 -20.90 -5.20 16.44
N ALA A 212 -21.49 -5.21 17.61
CA ALA A 212 -21.20 -6.10 18.71
C ALA A 212 -21.15 -7.55 18.21
N ARG A 213 -20.03 -8.24 18.46
CA ARG A 213 -19.93 -9.68 18.28
C ARG A 213 -21.00 -10.34 19.15
N PRO A 214 -21.90 -11.19 18.62
CA PRO A 214 -22.71 -12.02 19.46
C PRO A 214 -21.80 -12.98 20.24
N ARG A 215 -22.11 -13.12 21.54
CA ARG A 215 -21.43 -14.02 22.49
C ARG A 215 -21.65 -15.50 22.14
#